data_b954608f979b9e239d09d3bd77d922ec
#
_entry.id   b954608f979b9e239d09d3bd77d922ec
#
_cell.length_a   1.000
_cell.length_b   1.000
_cell.length_c   1.000
_cell.angle_alpha   90.00
_cell.angle_beta   90.00
_cell.angle_gamma   90.00
#
_symmetry.space_group_name_H-M   'P 1'
#
loop_
_entity.id
_entity.type
_entity.pdbx_description
1 polymer ?
#
loop_
_entity_poly.entity_id
_entity_poly.type
_entity_poly.pdbx_seq_one_letter_code
_entity_poly.pdbx_strand_id
1 'polypeptide(L)'
;MVKLKTILIRGGTVVTPETMLDADVLIRGEQIQAIGHDLPVPERADVVDATNLLVLPGVIDAHVHIQLDTGIYASPSNWQVESRAAALGGVTTVVDFATQFAGQSFAEALDARLAEAAPSCIDYAFHMMATDVPPGQEDVLGELIDLGIQSVKLYTTYRPTYYIDDAAMLRLLEAAGRYGLTTLVHCENDALVAAQTQGLVEAGDTGWRYHGAARPALAEQEATARVLLLAEAARAPVVIAHNSIGETAALVAAARARGQVAFCETCPQYLLLDNRLYEGTEPWRYILQPPLRDPREREKLWALVAEGVVDMIVTDHCDYTLAQKTALDDFTKTPGGLPGLETLLPLIATYGVGEGAAYDGMQWTDLVRLLAASPAQLYNLWPRKGALLPGSDADIVLYDPTPTDTLTAERLHSAAGYTPYEGLRVQGRVVSTLRRGTFLVRDGEFVGEGNPGVYLRREPLFWT
;
A
#
# COMPACT_ATOMS: atom_id res chain seq x y z
N MET A 1 32.01 13.25 20.23
CA MET A 1 31.17 12.17 19.72
C MET A 1 29.74 12.43 20.18
N VAL A 2 28.80 12.58 19.27
CA VAL A 2 27.39 12.65 19.59
C VAL A 2 27.02 11.30 20.22
N LYS A 3 26.53 11.29 21.47
CA LYS A 3 26.07 10.04 22.09
C LYS A 3 24.82 9.58 21.33
N LEU A 4 24.89 8.43 20.68
CA LEU A 4 23.73 7.82 20.03
C LEU A 4 22.68 7.48 21.11
N LYS A 5 21.41 7.80 20.82
CA LYS A 5 20.27 7.41 21.65
C LYS A 5 20.24 5.87 21.73
N THR A 6 20.02 5.33 22.90
CA THR A 6 19.90 3.89 23.12
C THR A 6 18.51 3.60 23.69
N ILE A 7 17.79 2.66 23.10
CA ILE A 7 16.48 2.21 23.56
C ILE A 7 16.55 0.69 23.75
N LEU A 8 15.98 0.21 24.84
CA LEU A 8 15.77 -1.22 25.09
C LEU A 8 14.27 -1.47 25.22
N ILE A 9 13.68 -2.12 24.22
CA ILE A 9 12.32 -2.63 24.29
C ILE A 9 12.39 -3.99 24.96
N ARG A 10 11.65 -4.20 26.06
CA ARG A 10 11.82 -5.34 26.93
C ARG A 10 10.53 -6.12 27.16
N GLY A 11 10.63 -7.45 27.13
CA GLY A 11 9.57 -8.36 27.57
C GLY A 11 8.39 -8.50 26.60
N GLY A 12 8.55 -8.10 25.34
CA GLY A 12 7.53 -8.26 24.30
C GLY A 12 7.69 -9.56 23.51
N THR A 13 6.66 -9.90 22.73
CA THR A 13 6.73 -10.98 21.75
C THR A 13 7.11 -10.41 20.38
N VAL A 14 8.35 -10.65 19.98
CA VAL A 14 8.88 -10.25 18.67
C VAL A 14 8.28 -11.14 17.58
N VAL A 15 7.73 -10.54 16.53
CA VAL A 15 7.13 -11.27 15.41
C VAL A 15 7.94 -11.00 14.13
N THR A 16 8.40 -12.08 13.50
CA THR A 16 9.03 -12.06 12.18
C THR A 16 8.16 -12.81 11.16
N PRO A 17 8.46 -12.80 9.87
CA PRO A 17 7.71 -13.62 8.91
C PRO A 17 7.78 -15.14 9.18
N GLU A 18 8.78 -15.60 9.93
CA GLU A 18 9.03 -17.04 10.17
C GLU A 18 8.62 -17.51 11.57
N THR A 19 8.63 -16.59 12.56
CA THR A 19 8.50 -17.01 13.96
C THR A 19 8.00 -15.90 14.88
N MET A 20 7.49 -16.32 16.03
CA MET A 20 7.20 -15.47 17.18
C MET A 20 8.06 -15.92 18.35
N LEU A 21 8.71 -14.99 19.03
CA LEU A 21 9.59 -15.28 20.16
C LEU A 21 9.53 -14.19 21.23
N ASP A 22 9.54 -14.57 22.48
CA ASP A 22 9.68 -13.63 23.58
C ASP A 22 11.13 -13.15 23.64
N ALA A 23 11.34 -11.86 23.41
CA ALA A 23 12.69 -11.30 23.33
C ALA A 23 12.69 -9.80 23.58
N ASP A 24 13.85 -9.30 23.99
CA ASP A 24 14.17 -7.87 24.06
C ASP A 24 14.75 -7.40 22.72
N VAL A 25 14.52 -6.13 22.38
CA VAL A 25 15.12 -5.47 21.20
C VAL A 25 15.95 -4.28 21.66
N LEU A 26 17.26 -4.35 21.41
CA LEU A 26 18.20 -3.26 21.69
C LEU A 26 18.42 -2.42 20.44
N ILE A 27 18.14 -1.13 20.55
CA ILE A 27 18.30 -0.13 19.48
C ILE A 27 19.45 0.81 19.87
N ARG A 28 20.32 1.11 18.90
CA ARG A 28 21.35 2.14 19.05
C ARG A 28 21.34 3.09 17.86
N GLY A 29 21.02 4.35 18.13
CA GLY A 29 20.81 5.33 17.07
C GLY A 29 19.60 4.95 16.21
N GLU A 30 19.80 4.77 14.93
CA GLU A 30 18.74 4.46 13.97
C GLU A 30 18.53 2.97 13.71
N GLN A 31 19.38 2.09 14.27
CA GLN A 31 19.40 0.67 13.90
C GLN A 31 19.14 -0.25 15.08
N ILE A 32 18.58 -1.42 14.78
CA ILE A 32 18.51 -2.55 15.69
C ILE A 32 19.94 -3.07 15.88
N GLN A 33 20.39 -3.15 17.14
CA GLN A 33 21.71 -3.66 17.50
C GLN A 33 21.68 -5.15 17.84
N ALA A 34 20.67 -5.58 18.58
CA ALA A 34 20.52 -6.97 19.02
C ALA A 34 19.06 -7.30 19.33
N ILE A 35 18.71 -8.57 19.17
CA ILE A 35 17.46 -9.17 19.62
C ILE A 35 17.83 -10.43 20.40
N GLY A 36 17.25 -10.62 21.57
CA GLY A 36 17.53 -11.81 22.42
C GLY A 36 16.88 -11.72 23.78
N HIS A 37 16.96 -12.81 24.54
CA HIS A 37 16.42 -12.88 25.89
C HIS A 37 17.33 -12.16 26.89
N ASP A 38 16.72 -11.48 27.85
CA ASP A 38 17.39 -10.86 29.00
C ASP A 38 18.62 -10.01 28.61
N LEU A 39 18.46 -9.17 27.57
CA LEU A 39 19.54 -8.28 27.16
C LEU A 39 19.95 -7.35 28.31
N PRO A 40 21.26 -7.13 28.53
CA PRO A 40 21.73 -6.22 29.57
C PRO A 40 21.26 -4.81 29.31
N VAL A 41 20.74 -4.14 30.33
CA VAL A 41 20.32 -2.74 30.24
C VAL A 41 21.53 -1.84 30.08
N PRO A 42 21.75 -1.17 28.93
CA PRO A 42 22.86 -0.26 28.77
C PRO A 42 22.72 0.97 29.69
N GLU A 43 23.85 1.51 30.11
CA GLU A 43 23.83 2.76 30.89
C GLU A 43 23.10 3.88 30.12
N ARG A 44 22.09 4.47 30.73
CA ARG A 44 21.25 5.56 30.16
C ARG A 44 20.37 5.15 28.96
N ALA A 45 20.07 3.85 28.82
CA ALA A 45 19.05 3.44 27.86
C ALA A 45 17.66 3.93 28.28
N ASP A 46 16.85 4.36 27.30
CA ASP A 46 15.40 4.48 27.46
C ASP A 46 14.82 3.07 27.45
N VAL A 47 14.33 2.60 28.60
CA VAL A 47 13.77 1.24 28.71
C VAL A 47 12.27 1.33 28.50
N VAL A 48 11.78 0.59 27.51
CA VAL A 48 10.36 0.51 27.13
C VAL A 48 9.83 -0.86 27.53
N ASP A 49 8.87 -0.87 28.42
CA ASP A 49 8.18 -2.11 28.81
C ASP A 49 7.19 -2.49 27.68
N ALA A 50 7.43 -3.65 27.08
CA ALA A 50 6.58 -4.24 26.04
C ALA A 50 5.88 -5.51 26.53
N THR A 51 5.78 -5.71 27.84
CA THR A 51 5.08 -6.87 28.43
C THR A 51 3.66 -6.99 27.89
N ASN A 52 3.29 -8.17 27.38
CA ASN A 52 2.02 -8.47 26.70
C ASN A 52 1.79 -7.70 25.38
N LEU A 53 2.81 -7.04 24.82
CA LEU A 53 2.72 -6.41 23.51
C LEU A 53 3.42 -7.27 22.45
N LEU A 54 2.93 -7.18 21.24
CA LEU A 54 3.64 -7.64 20.07
C LEU A 54 4.62 -6.57 19.60
N VAL A 55 5.83 -7.00 19.27
CA VAL A 55 6.88 -6.17 18.67
C VAL A 55 6.94 -6.54 17.20
N LEU A 56 6.33 -5.70 16.36
CA LEU A 56 6.23 -5.89 14.91
C LEU A 56 7.25 -5.01 14.19
N PRO A 57 7.75 -5.37 13.01
CA PRO A 57 8.44 -4.43 12.15
C PRO A 57 7.45 -3.31 11.72
N GLY A 58 7.98 -2.14 11.46
CA GLY A 58 7.19 -1.04 10.93
C GLY A 58 6.46 -1.45 9.63
N VAL A 59 5.18 -1.12 9.56
CA VAL A 59 4.36 -1.43 8.39
C VAL A 59 4.84 -0.63 7.19
N ILE A 60 4.84 -1.27 6.02
CA ILE A 60 5.16 -0.67 4.72
C ILE A 60 3.90 -0.71 3.86
N ASP A 61 3.33 0.45 3.59
CA ASP A 61 2.24 0.56 2.62
C ASP A 61 2.83 0.95 1.26
N ALA A 62 2.87 -0.04 0.37
CA ALA A 62 3.57 0.10 -0.90
C ALA A 62 2.69 0.61 -2.05
N HIS A 63 1.48 1.12 -1.76
CA HIS A 63 0.59 1.70 -2.76
C HIS A 63 -0.29 2.77 -2.12
N VAL A 64 0.15 4.02 -2.23
CA VAL A 64 -0.57 5.18 -1.67
C VAL A 64 -0.50 6.37 -2.62
N HIS A 65 -1.50 7.24 -2.57
CA HIS A 65 -1.58 8.47 -3.35
C HIS A 65 -1.80 9.67 -2.42
N ILE A 66 -0.79 10.00 -1.62
CA ILE A 66 -0.84 11.13 -0.69
C ILE A 66 -0.75 12.45 -1.49
N GLN A 67 -1.60 13.42 -1.21
CA GLN A 67 -1.58 14.72 -1.88
C GLN A 67 -1.63 14.59 -3.44
N LEU A 68 -2.50 13.71 -3.93
CA LEU A 68 -2.68 13.49 -5.36
C LEU A 68 -3.41 14.68 -6.00
N ASP A 69 -2.87 15.18 -7.11
CA ASP A 69 -3.58 16.09 -8.04
C ASP A 69 -3.72 15.40 -9.41
N THR A 70 -4.96 15.12 -9.78
CA THR A 70 -5.28 14.51 -11.08
C THR A 70 -5.48 15.56 -12.20
N GLY A 71 -5.36 16.84 -11.89
CA GLY A 71 -5.73 17.95 -12.77
C GLY A 71 -7.25 18.19 -12.83
N ILE A 72 -8.07 17.28 -12.28
CA ILE A 72 -9.54 17.41 -12.16
C ILE A 72 -9.91 17.50 -10.68
N TYR A 73 -9.31 16.68 -9.85
CA TYR A 73 -9.51 16.62 -8.40
C TYR A 73 -8.15 16.64 -7.71
N ALA A 74 -8.05 17.38 -6.61
CA ALA A 74 -6.89 17.37 -5.74
C ALA A 74 -7.27 16.84 -4.36
N SER A 75 -6.41 16.01 -3.77
CA SER A 75 -6.53 15.57 -2.38
C SER A 75 -6.56 16.76 -1.43
N PRO A 76 -7.38 16.74 -0.38
CA PRO A 76 -7.47 17.82 0.60
C PRO A 76 -6.26 17.87 1.54
N SER A 77 -5.62 16.75 1.73
CA SER A 77 -4.52 16.55 2.67
C SER A 77 -3.17 16.80 2.02
N ASN A 78 -2.16 16.79 2.86
CA ASN A 78 -0.77 16.86 2.46
C ASN A 78 0.05 15.80 3.20
N TRP A 79 1.29 15.65 2.82
CA TRP A 79 2.21 14.69 3.41
C TRP A 79 2.39 14.83 4.93
N GLN A 80 2.28 16.05 5.48
CA GLN A 80 2.37 16.24 6.92
C GLN A 80 1.20 15.59 7.67
N VAL A 81 -0.02 15.77 7.17
CA VAL A 81 -1.23 15.22 7.80
C VAL A 81 -1.29 13.72 7.65
N GLU A 82 -1.19 13.22 6.41
CA GLU A 82 -1.37 11.78 6.14
C GLU A 82 -0.21 10.94 6.67
N SER A 83 1.02 11.46 6.72
CA SER A 83 2.13 10.72 7.36
C SER A 83 1.98 10.60 8.87
N ARG A 84 1.32 11.58 9.54
CA ARG A 84 0.96 11.46 10.96
C ARG A 84 -0.12 10.40 11.18
N ALA A 85 -1.16 10.40 10.35
CA ALA A 85 -2.19 9.36 10.37
C ALA A 85 -1.58 7.96 10.13
N ALA A 86 -0.69 7.85 9.14
CA ALA A 86 0.07 6.64 8.86
C ALA A 86 0.86 6.14 10.10
N ALA A 87 1.61 7.04 10.75
CA ALA A 87 2.38 6.71 11.95
C ALA A 87 1.49 6.23 13.10
N LEU A 88 0.31 6.84 13.31
CA LEU A 88 -0.68 6.41 14.30
C LEU A 88 -1.24 5.00 13.98
N GLY A 89 -1.32 4.65 12.69
CA GLY A 89 -1.66 3.30 12.22
C GLY A 89 -0.50 2.29 12.22
N GLY A 90 0.72 2.69 12.63
CA GLY A 90 1.89 1.81 12.64
C GLY A 90 2.66 1.76 11.32
N VAL A 91 2.28 2.56 10.32
CA VAL A 91 3.01 2.67 9.05
C VAL A 91 4.25 3.55 9.25
N THR A 92 5.43 3.04 8.92
CA THR A 92 6.70 3.75 9.04
C THR A 92 7.31 4.10 7.69
N THR A 93 6.84 3.46 6.64
CA THR A 93 7.33 3.62 5.28
C THR A 93 6.18 3.51 4.28
N VAL A 94 6.18 4.38 3.28
CA VAL A 94 5.25 4.29 2.14
C VAL A 94 6.00 4.25 0.81
N VAL A 95 5.40 3.60 -0.21
CA VAL A 95 5.82 3.78 -1.60
C VAL A 95 4.66 4.44 -2.36
N ASP A 96 4.84 5.70 -2.65
CA ASP A 96 3.87 6.57 -3.34
C ASP A 96 4.23 6.69 -4.83
N PHE A 97 3.56 7.54 -5.57
CA PHE A 97 3.73 7.70 -7.02
C PHE A 97 4.26 9.08 -7.39
N ALA A 98 5.38 9.11 -8.14
CA ALA A 98 5.81 10.29 -8.85
C ALA A 98 5.18 10.25 -10.26
N THR A 99 4.28 11.18 -10.55
CA THR A 99 3.54 11.22 -11.83
C THR A 99 4.32 12.04 -12.84
N GLN A 100 4.75 11.40 -13.92
CA GLN A 100 5.25 12.11 -15.10
C GLN A 100 4.06 12.68 -15.88
N PHE A 101 3.98 13.97 -16.04
CA PHE A 101 3.03 14.61 -16.95
C PHE A 101 3.65 14.77 -18.36
N ALA A 102 2.80 14.94 -19.37
CA ALA A 102 3.25 15.08 -20.75
C ALA A 102 4.33 16.16 -20.91
N GLY A 103 5.46 15.82 -21.54
CA GLY A 103 6.61 16.68 -21.73
C GLY A 103 7.54 16.85 -20.54
N GLN A 104 7.28 16.21 -19.40
CA GLN A 104 8.20 16.20 -18.26
C GLN A 104 9.24 15.06 -18.36
N SER A 105 10.45 15.31 -17.90
CA SER A 105 11.42 14.27 -17.59
C SER A 105 11.06 13.56 -16.28
N PHE A 106 11.59 12.35 -16.08
CA PHE A 106 11.43 11.63 -14.80
C PHE A 106 12.08 12.37 -13.62
N ALA A 107 13.19 13.08 -13.86
CA ALA A 107 13.86 13.89 -12.83
C ALA A 107 12.93 15.04 -12.37
N GLU A 108 12.31 15.78 -13.28
CA GLU A 108 11.37 16.86 -12.94
C GLU A 108 10.15 16.34 -12.18
N ALA A 109 9.60 15.18 -12.57
CA ALA A 109 8.50 14.54 -11.86
C ALA A 109 8.89 14.13 -10.44
N LEU A 110 10.09 13.55 -10.27
CA LEU A 110 10.62 13.17 -8.97
C LEU A 110 10.89 14.39 -8.09
N ASP A 111 11.53 15.43 -8.62
CA ASP A 111 11.86 16.65 -7.86
C ASP A 111 10.60 17.32 -7.32
N ALA A 112 9.55 17.41 -8.15
CA ALA A 112 8.25 17.93 -7.72
C ALA A 112 7.68 17.08 -6.55
N ARG A 113 7.71 15.75 -6.69
CA ARG A 113 7.17 14.84 -5.67
C ARG A 113 7.98 14.86 -4.38
N LEU A 114 9.31 14.97 -4.47
CA LEU A 114 10.19 15.12 -3.32
C LEU A 114 9.91 16.43 -2.54
N ALA A 115 9.63 17.52 -3.24
CA ALA A 115 9.27 18.78 -2.61
C ALA A 115 7.95 18.68 -1.84
N GLU A 116 6.95 17.97 -2.37
CA GLU A 116 5.68 17.70 -1.67
C GLU A 116 5.88 16.79 -0.45
N ALA A 117 6.72 15.75 -0.56
CA ALA A 117 6.97 14.77 0.49
C ALA A 117 7.89 15.27 1.62
N ALA A 118 8.57 16.40 1.45
CA ALA A 118 9.51 16.94 2.42
C ALA A 118 8.97 17.07 3.87
N PRO A 119 7.68 17.40 4.12
CA PRO A 119 7.13 17.48 5.48
C PRO A 119 6.72 16.12 6.07
N SER A 120 6.90 15.00 5.35
CA SER A 120 6.58 13.66 5.86
C SER A 120 7.33 13.34 7.15
N CYS A 121 6.65 12.77 8.14
CA CYS A 121 7.28 12.22 9.34
C CYS A 121 7.66 10.74 9.21
N ILE A 122 7.18 10.02 8.19
CA ILE A 122 7.55 8.64 7.85
C ILE A 122 8.50 8.62 6.66
N ASP A 123 9.25 7.52 6.50
CA ASP A 123 10.13 7.36 5.35
C ASP A 123 9.31 7.02 4.09
N TYR A 124 9.84 7.37 2.92
CA TYR A 124 9.09 7.22 1.66
C TYR A 124 9.99 6.86 0.48
N ALA A 125 9.39 6.17 -0.48
CA ALA A 125 9.96 5.90 -1.80
C ALA A 125 8.89 6.17 -2.87
N PHE A 126 9.23 6.06 -4.15
CA PHE A 126 8.28 6.32 -5.23
C PHE A 126 8.32 5.25 -6.33
N HIS A 127 7.13 4.90 -6.83
CA HIS A 127 6.95 4.35 -8.16
C HIS A 127 6.94 5.48 -9.18
N MET A 128 7.53 5.31 -10.35
CA MET A 128 7.38 6.28 -11.44
C MET A 128 6.16 5.92 -12.28
N MET A 129 5.19 6.82 -12.37
CA MET A 129 4.12 6.71 -13.35
C MET A 129 4.66 7.18 -14.70
N ALA A 130 5.02 6.23 -15.57
CA ALA A 130 5.57 6.51 -16.89
C ALA A 130 4.42 6.63 -17.90
N THR A 131 3.93 7.84 -18.14
CA THR A 131 2.76 8.10 -18.98
C THR A 131 3.11 8.67 -20.35
N ASP A 132 4.31 9.22 -20.52
CA ASP A 132 4.77 9.86 -21.75
C ASP A 132 6.18 9.37 -22.14
N VAL A 133 6.24 8.14 -22.64
CA VAL A 133 7.48 7.55 -23.18
C VAL A 133 7.26 7.30 -24.69
N PRO A 134 7.81 8.16 -25.56
CA PRO A 134 7.64 8.00 -27.00
C PRO A 134 8.24 6.70 -27.53
N PRO A 135 7.67 6.11 -28.58
CA PRO A 135 8.23 4.91 -29.22
C PRO A 135 9.70 5.09 -29.64
N GLY A 136 10.55 4.14 -29.26
CA GLY A 136 11.99 4.16 -29.52
C GLY A 136 12.82 4.94 -28.50
N GLN A 137 12.18 5.47 -27.43
CA GLN A 137 12.86 6.16 -26.32
C GLN A 137 12.74 5.40 -24.99
N GLU A 138 12.34 4.13 -25.02
CA GLU A 138 12.09 3.32 -23.82
C GLU A 138 13.35 3.16 -22.94
N ASP A 139 14.54 3.38 -23.49
CA ASP A 139 15.81 3.35 -22.74
C ASP A 139 15.93 4.48 -21.70
N VAL A 140 15.06 5.49 -21.78
CA VAL A 140 14.94 6.54 -20.73
C VAL A 140 14.55 5.93 -19.36
N LEU A 141 13.94 4.74 -19.31
CA LEU A 141 13.69 4.04 -18.06
C LEU A 141 14.98 3.73 -17.28
N GLY A 142 16.13 3.65 -17.95
CA GLY A 142 17.42 3.50 -17.28
C GLY A 142 17.80 4.67 -16.36
N GLU A 143 17.28 5.88 -16.61
CA GLU A 143 17.51 7.05 -15.76
C GLU A 143 16.90 6.89 -14.37
N LEU A 144 15.87 6.05 -14.22
CA LEU A 144 15.22 5.77 -12.94
C LEU A 144 16.19 5.17 -11.92
N ILE A 145 17.20 4.44 -12.37
CA ILE A 145 18.26 3.86 -11.53
C ILE A 145 19.02 4.98 -10.82
N ASP A 146 19.47 5.98 -11.58
CA ASP A 146 20.21 7.12 -11.03
C ASP A 146 19.34 7.99 -10.13
N LEU A 147 18.03 7.96 -10.31
CA LEU A 147 17.05 8.63 -9.45
C LEU A 147 16.72 7.83 -8.18
N GLY A 148 17.15 6.55 -8.09
CA GLY A 148 16.85 5.66 -6.97
C GLY A 148 15.42 5.12 -6.99
N ILE A 149 14.82 5.05 -8.17
CA ILE A 149 13.47 4.48 -8.40
C ILE A 149 13.63 3.09 -9.03
N GLN A 150 13.06 2.08 -8.40
CA GLN A 150 13.18 0.68 -8.82
C GLN A 150 11.90 0.13 -9.48
N SER A 151 10.84 0.93 -9.56
CA SER A 151 9.54 0.44 -10.04
C SER A 151 8.80 1.48 -10.88
N VAL A 152 8.05 0.96 -11.86
CA VAL A 152 7.28 1.75 -12.83
C VAL A 152 5.80 1.40 -12.70
N LYS A 153 4.91 2.39 -12.71
CA LYS A 153 3.45 2.21 -12.74
C LYS A 153 2.91 2.45 -14.14
N LEU A 154 2.10 1.52 -14.62
CA LEU A 154 1.42 1.57 -15.92
C LEU A 154 -0.08 1.30 -15.76
N TYR A 155 -0.88 1.69 -16.76
CA TYR A 155 -2.34 1.57 -16.74
C TYR A 155 -2.87 1.02 -18.05
N THR A 156 -3.85 0.12 -17.96
CA THR A 156 -4.60 -0.39 -19.13
C THR A 156 -5.92 0.33 -19.34
N THR A 157 -6.19 1.41 -18.60
CA THR A 157 -7.41 2.22 -18.65
C THR A 157 -7.09 3.71 -18.45
N TYR A 158 -8.10 4.56 -18.38
CA TYR A 158 -8.04 6.02 -18.19
C TYR A 158 -7.57 6.81 -19.41
N ARG A 159 -8.13 6.50 -20.60
CA ARG A 159 -7.94 7.36 -21.78
C ARG A 159 -8.48 8.78 -21.54
N PRO A 160 -7.82 9.80 -22.06
CA PRO A 160 -6.52 9.77 -22.78
C PRO A 160 -5.29 9.91 -21.89
N THR A 161 -5.46 10.01 -20.54
CA THR A 161 -4.42 10.54 -19.64
C THR A 161 -3.35 9.50 -19.27
N TYR A 162 -3.76 8.29 -18.83
CA TYR A 162 -2.82 7.29 -18.29
C TYR A 162 -2.78 6.00 -19.10
N TYR A 163 -3.70 5.83 -20.05
CA TYR A 163 -3.80 4.60 -20.82
C TYR A 163 -2.55 4.32 -21.65
N ILE A 164 -2.01 3.09 -21.51
CA ILE A 164 -0.92 2.56 -22.33
C ILE A 164 -1.47 1.45 -23.22
N ASP A 165 -1.27 1.52 -24.54
CA ASP A 165 -1.67 0.44 -25.45
C ASP A 165 -0.73 -0.77 -25.39
N ASP A 166 -1.15 -1.92 -25.93
CA ASP A 166 -0.41 -3.17 -25.84
C ASP A 166 0.99 -3.09 -26.47
N ALA A 167 1.18 -2.32 -27.53
CA ALA A 167 2.47 -2.17 -28.18
C ALA A 167 3.43 -1.35 -27.31
N ALA A 168 2.96 -0.26 -26.70
CA ALA A 168 3.73 0.52 -25.74
C ALA A 168 3.97 -0.28 -24.44
N MET A 169 2.95 -1.00 -23.95
CA MET A 169 3.07 -1.84 -22.75
C MET A 169 4.19 -2.88 -22.92
N LEU A 170 4.22 -3.60 -24.05
CA LEU A 170 5.27 -4.60 -24.32
C LEU A 170 6.66 -3.96 -24.33
N ARG A 171 6.85 -2.83 -25.01
CA ARG A 171 8.15 -2.15 -25.07
C ARG A 171 8.61 -1.65 -23.70
N LEU A 172 7.70 -1.09 -22.89
CA LEU A 172 8.01 -0.63 -21.55
C LEU A 172 8.34 -1.78 -20.60
N LEU A 173 7.63 -2.90 -20.70
CA LEU A 173 7.94 -4.12 -19.95
C LEU A 173 9.32 -4.67 -20.32
N GLU A 174 9.67 -4.75 -21.62
CA GLU A 174 10.99 -5.17 -22.08
C GLU A 174 12.11 -4.25 -21.55
N ALA A 175 11.89 -2.94 -21.58
CA ALA A 175 12.83 -1.98 -21.03
C ALA A 175 12.97 -2.10 -19.51
N ALA A 176 11.84 -2.20 -18.78
CA ALA A 176 11.85 -2.40 -17.34
C ALA A 176 12.62 -3.67 -16.94
N GLY A 177 12.37 -4.80 -17.64
CA GLY A 177 13.10 -6.06 -17.42
C GLY A 177 14.61 -5.91 -17.63
N ARG A 178 15.05 -5.20 -18.69
CA ARG A 178 16.48 -4.94 -18.94
C ARG A 178 17.17 -4.16 -17.82
N TYR A 179 16.46 -3.23 -17.21
CA TYR A 179 17.01 -2.35 -16.17
C TYR A 179 16.77 -2.84 -14.74
N GLY A 180 16.17 -4.04 -14.55
CA GLY A 180 15.86 -4.57 -13.22
C GLY A 180 14.81 -3.77 -12.48
N LEU A 181 13.87 -3.17 -13.22
CA LEU A 181 12.73 -2.43 -12.67
C LEU A 181 11.52 -3.35 -12.57
N THR A 182 10.78 -3.27 -11.46
CA THR A 182 9.51 -3.97 -11.29
C THR A 182 8.38 -3.12 -11.86
N THR A 183 7.50 -3.71 -12.67
CA THR A 183 6.36 -2.99 -13.24
C THR A 183 5.10 -3.28 -12.47
N LEU A 184 4.44 -2.25 -11.93
CA LEU A 184 3.13 -2.31 -11.27
C LEU A 184 2.05 -1.85 -12.25
N VAL A 185 1.00 -2.66 -12.48
CA VAL A 185 -0.01 -2.38 -13.51
C VAL A 185 -1.42 -2.34 -12.92
N HIS A 186 -2.14 -1.23 -13.15
CA HIS A 186 -3.59 -1.15 -12.96
C HIS A 186 -4.27 -1.85 -14.13
N CYS A 187 -4.99 -2.92 -13.86
CA CYS A 187 -5.55 -3.81 -14.86
C CYS A 187 -7.07 -3.70 -14.95
N GLU A 188 -7.58 -2.84 -15.82
CA GLU A 188 -8.99 -2.83 -16.26
C GLU A 188 -9.04 -2.60 -17.77
N ASN A 189 -9.87 -3.34 -18.51
CA ASN A 189 -10.03 -3.17 -19.96
C ASN A 189 -10.78 -1.87 -20.26
N ASP A 190 -10.07 -0.90 -20.85
CA ASP A 190 -10.57 0.44 -21.14
C ASP A 190 -11.83 0.43 -22.04
N ALA A 191 -11.87 -0.44 -23.04
CA ALA A 191 -13.01 -0.52 -23.97
C ALA A 191 -14.27 -1.05 -23.29
N LEU A 192 -14.14 -2.07 -22.40
CA LEU A 192 -15.26 -2.58 -21.62
C LEU A 192 -15.80 -1.52 -20.63
N VAL A 193 -14.90 -0.85 -19.92
CA VAL A 193 -15.26 0.22 -18.98
C VAL A 193 -15.95 1.37 -19.72
N ALA A 194 -15.39 1.82 -20.87
CA ALA A 194 -15.96 2.90 -21.66
C ALA A 194 -17.36 2.55 -22.19
N ALA A 195 -17.52 1.34 -22.77
CA ALA A 195 -18.80 0.88 -23.31
C ALA A 195 -19.89 0.78 -22.24
N GLN A 196 -19.55 0.18 -21.06
CA GLN A 196 -20.51 0.07 -19.95
C GLN A 196 -20.88 1.45 -19.39
N THR A 197 -19.89 2.31 -19.18
CA THR A 197 -20.13 3.68 -18.70
C THR A 197 -21.02 4.45 -19.66
N GLN A 198 -20.74 4.39 -20.95
CA GLN A 198 -21.55 5.07 -21.97
C GLN A 198 -23.00 4.57 -22.00
N GLY A 199 -23.19 3.24 -21.94
CA GLY A 199 -24.54 2.65 -21.91
C GLY A 199 -25.36 3.11 -20.71
N LEU A 200 -24.73 3.19 -19.53
CA LEU A 200 -25.39 3.72 -18.32
C LEU A 200 -25.72 5.22 -18.45
N VAL A 201 -24.81 6.02 -18.98
CA VAL A 201 -25.04 7.45 -19.22
C VAL A 201 -26.19 7.67 -20.20
N GLU A 202 -26.26 6.91 -21.29
CA GLU A 202 -27.35 6.98 -22.28
C GLU A 202 -28.71 6.55 -21.69
N ALA A 203 -28.69 5.62 -20.73
CA ALA A 203 -29.88 5.20 -19.99
C ALA A 203 -30.31 6.20 -18.89
N GLY A 204 -29.47 7.17 -18.54
CA GLY A 204 -29.69 8.09 -17.43
C GLY A 204 -29.34 7.50 -16.07
N ASP A 205 -28.64 6.37 -16.03
CA ASP A 205 -28.27 5.61 -14.85
C ASP A 205 -26.86 6.02 -14.34
N THR A 206 -26.72 7.28 -13.92
CA THR A 206 -25.42 7.86 -13.49
C THR A 206 -25.22 7.93 -11.97
N GLY A 207 -26.25 7.61 -11.16
CA GLY A 207 -26.14 7.63 -9.71
C GLY A 207 -25.05 6.68 -9.18
N TRP A 208 -24.52 6.95 -8.00
CA TRP A 208 -23.41 6.18 -7.37
C TRP A 208 -23.65 4.68 -7.34
N ARG A 209 -24.89 4.22 -7.21
CA ARG A 209 -25.24 2.78 -7.19
C ARG A 209 -24.83 2.03 -8.47
N TYR A 210 -24.68 2.73 -9.59
CA TYR A 210 -24.31 2.12 -10.87
C TYR A 210 -22.79 2.01 -11.08
N HIS A 211 -21.99 2.54 -10.15
CA HIS A 211 -20.52 2.54 -10.27
C HIS A 211 -19.93 1.14 -10.52
N GLY A 212 -20.37 0.14 -9.76
CA GLY A 212 -19.92 -1.24 -9.94
C GLY A 212 -20.27 -1.83 -11.31
N ALA A 213 -21.44 -1.46 -11.88
CA ALA A 213 -21.87 -1.89 -13.20
C ALA A 213 -21.06 -1.27 -14.33
N ALA A 214 -20.57 -0.03 -14.16
CA ALA A 214 -19.72 0.66 -15.12
C ALA A 214 -18.35 -0.01 -15.29
N ARG A 215 -17.89 -0.77 -14.29
CA ARG A 215 -16.55 -1.38 -14.24
C ARG A 215 -16.66 -2.88 -13.91
N PRO A 216 -17.14 -3.71 -14.84
CA PRO A 216 -17.41 -5.12 -14.56
C PRO A 216 -16.13 -5.90 -14.24
N ALA A 217 -16.25 -6.95 -13.41
CA ALA A 217 -15.15 -7.83 -13.05
C ALA A 217 -14.40 -8.41 -14.27
N LEU A 218 -15.13 -8.66 -15.37
CA LEU A 218 -14.54 -9.11 -16.64
C LEU A 218 -13.49 -8.13 -17.21
N ALA A 219 -13.65 -6.80 -16.95
CA ALA A 219 -12.67 -5.81 -17.41
C ALA A 219 -11.34 -5.97 -16.68
N GLU A 220 -11.37 -6.28 -15.39
CA GLU A 220 -10.17 -6.54 -14.58
C GLU A 220 -9.53 -7.88 -14.97
N GLN A 221 -10.34 -8.94 -15.10
CA GLN A 221 -9.87 -10.26 -15.46
C GLN A 221 -9.18 -10.30 -16.84
N GLU A 222 -9.80 -9.69 -17.87
CA GLU A 222 -9.22 -9.64 -19.23
C GLU A 222 -7.90 -8.89 -19.24
N ALA A 223 -7.88 -7.68 -18.64
CA ALA A 223 -6.68 -6.88 -18.62
C ALA A 223 -5.53 -7.55 -17.86
N THR A 224 -5.82 -8.21 -16.73
CA THR A 224 -4.83 -8.98 -15.96
C THR A 224 -4.25 -10.11 -16.79
N ALA A 225 -5.10 -10.92 -17.45
CA ALA A 225 -4.64 -12.03 -18.30
C ALA A 225 -3.73 -11.52 -19.43
N ARG A 226 -4.10 -10.44 -20.09
CA ARG A 226 -3.35 -9.82 -21.17
C ARG A 226 -2.01 -9.27 -20.71
N VAL A 227 -1.99 -8.54 -19.59
CA VAL A 227 -0.77 -7.97 -19.00
C VAL A 227 0.21 -9.08 -18.58
N LEU A 228 -0.27 -10.15 -17.95
CA LEU A 228 0.57 -11.32 -17.62
C LEU A 228 1.23 -11.94 -18.84
N LEU A 229 0.50 -12.12 -19.95
CA LEU A 229 1.05 -12.65 -21.20
C LEU A 229 2.08 -11.70 -21.84
N LEU A 230 1.84 -10.40 -21.82
CA LEU A 230 2.81 -9.40 -22.30
C LEU A 230 4.08 -9.39 -21.43
N ALA A 231 3.94 -9.46 -20.11
CA ALA A 231 5.07 -9.52 -19.18
C ALA A 231 5.87 -10.84 -19.34
N GLU A 232 5.20 -11.97 -19.59
CA GLU A 232 5.84 -13.25 -19.91
C GLU A 232 6.67 -13.15 -21.21
N ALA A 233 6.10 -12.56 -22.27
CA ALA A 233 6.80 -12.33 -23.54
C ALA A 233 8.01 -11.40 -23.36
N ALA A 234 7.89 -10.34 -22.54
CA ALA A 234 8.94 -9.39 -22.22
C ALA A 234 9.99 -9.96 -21.23
N ARG A 235 9.72 -11.08 -20.57
CA ARG A 235 10.51 -11.62 -19.43
C ARG A 235 10.71 -10.60 -18.31
N ALA A 236 9.68 -9.80 -18.05
CA ALA A 236 9.71 -8.72 -17.08
C ALA A 236 8.98 -9.11 -15.79
N PRO A 237 9.49 -8.73 -14.61
CA PRO A 237 8.75 -8.85 -13.36
C PRO A 237 7.55 -7.92 -13.37
N VAL A 238 6.37 -8.43 -12.95
CA VAL A 238 5.14 -7.67 -12.93
C VAL A 238 4.37 -7.85 -11.63
N VAL A 239 3.81 -6.76 -11.12
CA VAL A 239 2.85 -6.74 -10.00
C VAL A 239 1.50 -6.35 -10.55
N ILE A 240 0.48 -7.19 -10.35
CA ILE A 240 -0.90 -6.80 -10.63
C ILE A 240 -1.43 -6.02 -9.42
N ALA A 241 -1.78 -4.76 -9.66
CA ALA A 241 -2.18 -3.83 -8.61
C ALA A 241 -3.58 -4.17 -8.04
N HIS A 242 -3.78 -3.89 -6.74
CA HIS A 242 -5.09 -3.80 -6.05
C HIS A 242 -6.16 -4.76 -6.57
N ASN A 243 -5.85 -6.08 -6.61
CA ASN A 243 -6.79 -7.11 -7.09
C ASN A 243 -8.09 -7.08 -6.29
N SER A 244 -9.21 -6.88 -6.99
CA SER A 244 -10.54 -6.82 -6.39
C SER A 244 -11.35 -8.10 -6.52
N ILE A 245 -10.87 -9.08 -7.32
CA ILE A 245 -11.49 -10.38 -7.54
C ILE A 245 -10.49 -11.53 -7.40
N GLY A 246 -10.99 -12.69 -6.96
CA GLY A 246 -10.17 -13.88 -6.77
C GLY A 246 -9.57 -14.43 -8.07
N GLU A 247 -10.28 -14.28 -9.19
CA GLU A 247 -9.85 -14.75 -10.51
C GLU A 247 -8.52 -14.11 -10.96
N THR A 248 -8.30 -12.82 -10.67
CA THR A 248 -7.04 -12.13 -11.05
C THR A 248 -5.85 -12.64 -10.25
N ALA A 249 -6.00 -12.82 -8.93
CA ALA A 249 -4.96 -13.43 -8.12
C ALA A 249 -4.68 -14.89 -8.54
N ALA A 250 -5.71 -15.66 -8.90
CA ALA A 250 -5.55 -17.02 -9.44
C ALA A 250 -4.79 -17.02 -10.78
N LEU A 251 -4.99 -16.03 -11.65
CA LEU A 251 -4.21 -15.87 -12.89
C LEU A 251 -2.72 -15.63 -12.58
N VAL A 252 -2.41 -14.83 -11.55
CA VAL A 252 -1.02 -14.62 -11.09
C VAL A 252 -0.43 -15.93 -10.57
N ALA A 253 -1.16 -16.71 -9.76
CA ALA A 253 -0.70 -18.03 -9.30
C ALA A 253 -0.41 -18.98 -10.47
N ALA A 254 -1.28 -19.00 -11.48
CA ALA A 254 -1.07 -19.80 -12.68
C ALA A 254 0.14 -19.33 -13.51
N ALA A 255 0.41 -18.04 -13.58
CA ALA A 255 1.60 -17.48 -14.22
C ALA A 255 2.89 -17.91 -13.50
N ARG A 256 2.91 -17.82 -12.16
CA ARG A 256 4.02 -18.32 -11.32
C ARG A 256 4.29 -19.81 -11.52
N ALA A 257 3.23 -20.62 -11.60
CA ALA A 257 3.36 -22.06 -11.83
C ALA A 257 4.04 -22.41 -13.18
N ARG A 258 4.04 -21.45 -14.13
CA ARG A 258 4.79 -21.55 -15.41
C ARG A 258 6.21 -20.98 -15.33
N GLY A 259 6.63 -20.49 -14.18
CA GLY A 259 7.96 -19.90 -13.96
C GLY A 259 8.03 -18.38 -14.24
N GLN A 260 6.89 -17.69 -14.38
CA GLN A 260 6.86 -16.25 -14.55
C GLN A 260 7.10 -15.53 -13.20
N VAL A 261 7.89 -14.47 -13.22
CA VAL A 261 8.05 -13.57 -12.07
C VAL A 261 6.86 -12.60 -12.05
N ALA A 262 5.82 -12.98 -11.33
CA ALA A 262 4.57 -12.23 -11.23
C ALA A 262 4.10 -12.18 -9.79
N PHE A 263 3.58 -11.04 -9.36
CA PHE A 263 3.12 -10.77 -8.01
C PHE A 263 1.74 -10.09 -8.05
N CYS A 264 1.04 -10.10 -6.94
CA CYS A 264 -0.21 -9.35 -6.80
C CYS A 264 -0.38 -8.76 -5.39
N GLU A 265 -1.06 -7.64 -5.36
CA GLU A 265 -1.51 -7.00 -4.13
C GLU A 265 -3.04 -6.96 -4.07
N THR A 266 -3.59 -6.88 -2.87
CA THR A 266 -4.99 -6.55 -2.63
C THR A 266 -5.10 -5.49 -1.55
N CYS A 267 -6.33 -5.06 -1.26
CA CYS A 267 -6.56 -3.97 -0.31
C CYS A 267 -7.60 -4.37 0.74
N PRO A 268 -7.57 -3.75 1.96
CA PRO A 268 -8.57 -4.00 2.99
C PRO A 268 -10.02 -3.82 2.51
N GLN A 269 -10.28 -2.86 1.62
CA GLN A 269 -11.61 -2.61 1.08
C GLN A 269 -12.17 -3.80 0.30
N TYR A 270 -11.34 -4.55 -0.43
CA TYR A 270 -11.77 -5.74 -1.17
C TYR A 270 -11.89 -6.99 -0.28
N LEU A 271 -11.19 -6.99 0.85
CA LEU A 271 -11.24 -8.05 1.85
C LEU A 271 -12.41 -7.90 2.84
N LEU A 272 -12.93 -6.69 3.04
CA LEU A 272 -13.89 -6.39 4.11
C LEU A 272 -15.22 -5.83 3.61
N LEU A 273 -15.24 -5.15 2.47
CA LEU A 273 -16.42 -4.47 1.93
C LEU A 273 -16.91 -5.17 0.66
N ASP A 274 -18.16 -4.90 0.26
CA ASP A 274 -18.72 -5.46 -0.95
C ASP A 274 -19.72 -4.52 -1.65
N ASN A 275 -20.15 -4.87 -2.86
CA ASN A 275 -20.96 -4.00 -3.73
C ASN A 275 -22.37 -3.72 -3.23
N ARG A 276 -22.87 -4.43 -2.22
CA ARG A 276 -24.17 -4.12 -1.59
C ARG A 276 -24.16 -2.73 -0.94
N LEU A 277 -22.98 -2.21 -0.60
CA LEU A 277 -22.81 -0.89 -0.04
C LEU A 277 -23.18 0.23 -1.04
N TYR A 278 -23.17 -0.04 -2.34
CA TYR A 278 -23.66 0.90 -3.35
C TYR A 278 -25.17 1.10 -3.31
N GLU A 279 -25.93 0.16 -2.72
CA GLU A 279 -27.38 0.29 -2.49
C GLU A 279 -27.71 0.87 -1.10
N GLY A 280 -26.70 1.21 -0.31
CA GLY A 280 -26.86 1.78 1.03
C GLY A 280 -27.24 3.26 1.02
N THR A 281 -27.18 3.88 2.20
CA THR A 281 -27.53 5.30 2.40
C THR A 281 -26.43 6.27 1.98
N GLU A 282 -25.17 5.79 1.91
CA GLU A 282 -23.98 6.62 1.62
C GLU A 282 -23.09 5.96 0.55
N PRO A 283 -23.62 5.64 -0.65
CA PRO A 283 -22.88 4.92 -1.69
C PRO A 283 -21.64 5.69 -2.20
N TRP A 284 -21.66 7.02 -2.13
CA TRP A 284 -20.53 7.89 -2.47
C TRP A 284 -19.24 7.54 -1.71
N ARG A 285 -19.39 7.03 -0.50
CA ARG A 285 -18.31 6.64 0.41
C ARG A 285 -17.39 5.57 -0.19
N TYR A 286 -17.92 4.76 -1.11
CA TYR A 286 -17.30 3.56 -1.67
C TYR A 286 -16.91 3.69 -3.15
N ILE A 287 -16.91 4.90 -3.71
CA ILE A 287 -16.47 5.13 -5.09
C ILE A 287 -14.94 5.07 -5.16
N LEU A 288 -14.43 4.02 -5.82
CA LEU A 288 -13.00 3.72 -6.05
C LEU A 288 -12.83 2.89 -7.31
N GLN A 289 -11.60 2.73 -7.82
CA GLN A 289 -11.28 1.90 -8.99
C GLN A 289 -10.11 0.95 -8.68
N PRO A 290 -10.28 -0.36 -8.89
CA PRO A 290 -11.50 -1.08 -9.25
C PRO A 290 -12.62 -0.93 -8.21
N PRO A 291 -13.91 -1.12 -8.59
CA PRO A 291 -15.01 -0.98 -7.63
C PRO A 291 -15.12 -2.16 -6.67
N LEU A 292 -15.87 -2.01 -5.59
CA LEU A 292 -16.25 -3.12 -4.71
C LEU A 292 -17.03 -4.18 -5.49
N ARG A 293 -16.80 -5.44 -5.13
CA ARG A 293 -17.32 -6.62 -5.84
C ARG A 293 -18.36 -7.37 -5.04
N ASP A 294 -18.92 -8.42 -5.66
CA ASP A 294 -19.84 -9.36 -5.00
C ASP A 294 -19.19 -9.95 -3.73
N PRO A 295 -19.93 -10.21 -2.65
CA PRO A 295 -19.40 -10.79 -1.41
C PRO A 295 -18.57 -12.06 -1.59
N ARG A 296 -18.87 -12.89 -2.63
CA ARG A 296 -18.13 -14.11 -2.95
C ARG A 296 -16.68 -13.82 -3.37
N GLU A 297 -16.41 -12.67 -3.96
CA GLU A 297 -15.03 -12.29 -4.32
C GLU A 297 -14.19 -12.01 -3.09
N ARG A 298 -14.77 -11.41 -2.07
CA ARG A 298 -14.12 -11.22 -0.76
C ARG A 298 -13.70 -12.56 -0.14
N GLU A 299 -14.58 -13.57 -0.16
CA GLU A 299 -14.29 -14.91 0.36
C GLU A 299 -13.14 -15.57 -0.42
N LYS A 300 -13.15 -15.47 -1.77
CA LYS A 300 -12.07 -15.98 -2.62
C LYS A 300 -10.74 -15.28 -2.35
N LEU A 301 -10.75 -13.95 -2.21
CA LEU A 301 -9.52 -13.19 -1.93
C LEU A 301 -8.91 -13.58 -0.59
N TRP A 302 -9.73 -13.73 0.47
CA TRP A 302 -9.23 -14.20 1.77
C TRP A 302 -8.61 -15.60 1.67
N ALA A 303 -9.22 -16.52 0.93
CA ALA A 303 -8.65 -17.85 0.70
C ALA A 303 -7.26 -17.74 0.04
N LEU A 304 -7.13 -16.91 -0.98
CA LEU A 304 -5.87 -16.70 -1.71
C LEU A 304 -4.81 -15.96 -0.87
N VAL A 305 -5.22 -15.11 0.05
CA VAL A 305 -4.33 -14.50 1.06
C VAL A 305 -3.79 -15.58 2.00
N ALA A 306 -4.66 -16.43 2.54
CA ALA A 306 -4.28 -17.52 3.44
C ALA A 306 -3.41 -18.59 2.75
N GLU A 307 -3.64 -18.85 1.47
CA GLU A 307 -2.83 -19.76 0.62
C GLU A 307 -1.46 -19.13 0.22
N GLY A 308 -1.21 -17.86 0.55
CA GLY A 308 0.03 -17.16 0.21
C GLY A 308 0.16 -16.79 -1.28
N VAL A 309 -0.95 -16.76 -2.00
CA VAL A 309 -1.00 -16.31 -3.41
C VAL A 309 -0.85 -14.80 -3.49
N VAL A 310 -1.52 -14.06 -2.59
CA VAL A 310 -1.37 -12.61 -2.47
C VAL A 310 -0.07 -12.30 -1.75
N ASP A 311 0.74 -11.43 -2.34
CA ASP A 311 2.08 -11.10 -1.83
C ASP A 311 2.05 -10.02 -0.75
N MET A 312 1.17 -9.03 -0.90
CA MET A 312 1.06 -7.91 0.03
C MET A 312 -0.36 -7.35 0.08
N ILE A 313 -0.67 -6.72 1.21
CA ILE A 313 -1.91 -5.96 1.39
C ILE A 313 -1.51 -4.50 1.55
N VAL A 314 -2.06 -3.65 0.69
CA VAL A 314 -1.79 -2.21 0.58
C VAL A 314 -3.09 -1.45 0.70
N THR A 315 -3.05 -0.14 0.96
CA THR A 315 -4.31 0.60 1.12
C THR A 315 -4.89 1.11 -0.18
N ASP A 316 -4.06 1.43 -1.16
CA ASP A 316 -4.43 2.29 -2.29
C ASP A 316 -5.05 3.61 -1.77
N HIS A 317 -4.47 4.13 -0.67
CA HIS A 317 -4.94 5.35 -0.04
C HIS A 317 -4.97 6.51 -1.03
N CYS A 318 -6.14 7.07 -1.20
CA CYS A 318 -6.37 8.24 -2.04
C CYS A 318 -7.55 9.01 -1.45
N ASP A 319 -7.26 10.02 -0.66
CA ASP A 319 -8.26 10.74 0.10
C ASP A 319 -8.89 11.89 -0.70
N TYR A 320 -10.19 12.07 -0.51
CA TYR A 320 -10.96 13.21 -0.99
C TYR A 320 -11.89 13.68 0.13
N THR A 321 -12.23 14.95 0.16
CA THR A 321 -13.17 15.45 1.18
C THR A 321 -14.58 14.90 0.97
N LEU A 322 -15.36 14.88 2.07
CA LEU A 322 -16.79 14.61 2.02
C LEU A 322 -17.50 15.50 0.96
N ALA A 323 -17.15 16.79 0.90
CA ALA A 323 -17.72 17.73 -0.06
C ALA A 323 -17.42 17.35 -1.52
N GLN A 324 -16.20 16.87 -1.82
CA GLN A 324 -15.84 16.41 -3.17
C GLN A 324 -16.59 15.12 -3.54
N LYS A 325 -16.71 14.17 -2.59
CA LYS A 325 -17.40 12.90 -2.81
C LYS A 325 -18.92 13.05 -2.97
N THR A 326 -19.52 14.05 -2.34
CA THR A 326 -20.97 14.27 -2.34
C THR A 326 -21.44 15.42 -3.24
N ALA A 327 -20.55 16.00 -4.01
CA ALA A 327 -20.87 17.16 -4.87
C ALA A 327 -22.03 16.87 -5.84
N LEU A 328 -22.07 15.67 -6.41
CA LEU A 328 -23.12 15.21 -7.34
C LEU A 328 -23.34 13.71 -7.14
N ASP A 329 -24.60 13.26 -7.15
CA ASP A 329 -24.92 11.84 -7.26
C ASP A 329 -24.72 11.37 -8.72
N ASP A 330 -23.45 11.31 -9.10
CA ASP A 330 -23.03 10.93 -10.45
C ASP A 330 -21.65 10.26 -10.37
N PHE A 331 -21.63 8.92 -10.55
CA PHE A 331 -20.39 8.16 -10.43
C PHE A 331 -19.31 8.56 -11.44
N THR A 332 -19.71 9.18 -12.56
CA THR A 332 -18.76 9.65 -13.59
C THR A 332 -18.04 10.95 -13.19
N LYS A 333 -18.52 11.61 -12.13
CA LYS A 333 -18.01 12.90 -11.64
C LYS A 333 -17.58 12.85 -10.17
N THR A 334 -17.75 11.73 -9.51
CA THR A 334 -17.27 11.54 -8.14
C THR A 334 -15.82 11.06 -8.18
N PRO A 335 -14.90 11.71 -7.48
CA PRO A 335 -13.51 11.28 -7.45
C PRO A 335 -13.40 9.89 -6.81
N GLY A 336 -12.68 8.99 -7.47
CA GLY A 336 -12.47 7.61 -6.98
C GLY A 336 -11.24 7.53 -6.09
N GLY A 337 -11.44 7.00 -4.88
CA GLY A 337 -10.38 6.81 -3.89
C GLY A 337 -10.95 6.76 -2.47
N LEU A 338 -10.22 6.13 -1.56
CA LEU A 338 -10.61 5.91 -0.17
C LEU A 338 -9.45 6.24 0.78
N PRO A 339 -9.70 6.87 1.95
CA PRO A 339 -8.69 6.96 3.00
C PRO A 339 -8.50 5.58 3.66
N GLY A 340 -7.25 5.18 3.94
CA GLY A 340 -6.95 3.86 4.49
C GLY A 340 -5.68 3.73 5.32
N LEU A 341 -4.72 4.68 5.23
CA LEU A 341 -3.39 4.57 5.83
C LEU A 341 -3.39 4.20 7.31
N GLU A 342 -4.17 4.89 8.13
CA GLU A 342 -4.22 4.68 9.58
C GLU A 342 -4.89 3.35 9.96
N THR A 343 -5.70 2.78 9.07
CA THR A 343 -6.55 1.63 9.38
C THR A 343 -5.98 0.30 8.88
N LEU A 344 -4.91 0.30 8.10
CA LEU A 344 -4.34 -0.90 7.47
C LEU A 344 -4.02 -2.00 8.50
N LEU A 345 -3.13 -1.72 9.45
CA LEU A 345 -2.72 -2.70 10.46
C LEU A 345 -3.88 -3.13 11.37
N PRO A 346 -4.69 -2.25 11.97
CA PRO A 346 -5.81 -2.65 12.82
C PRO A 346 -6.84 -3.53 12.11
N LEU A 347 -7.15 -3.24 10.84
CA LEU A 347 -8.10 -4.04 10.07
C LEU A 347 -7.56 -5.44 9.77
N ILE A 348 -6.33 -5.55 9.27
CA ILE A 348 -5.75 -6.86 8.92
C ILE A 348 -5.43 -7.67 10.19
N ALA A 349 -5.02 -7.04 11.27
CA ALA A 349 -4.87 -7.70 12.57
C ALA A 349 -6.19 -8.29 13.06
N THR A 350 -7.29 -7.53 12.95
CA THR A 350 -8.61 -7.96 13.42
C THR A 350 -9.19 -9.09 12.58
N TYR A 351 -9.27 -8.87 11.27
CA TYR A 351 -10.03 -9.76 10.37
C TYR A 351 -9.19 -10.87 9.75
N GLY A 352 -7.86 -10.76 9.81
CA GLY A 352 -6.94 -11.78 9.34
C GLY A 352 -6.44 -12.71 10.45
N VAL A 353 -6.20 -12.18 11.66
CA VAL A 353 -5.51 -12.94 12.74
C VAL A 353 -6.35 -13.01 14.02
N GLY A 354 -7.17 -11.99 14.34
CA GLY A 354 -7.92 -11.88 15.59
C GLY A 354 -9.08 -12.87 15.75
N GLU A 355 -9.79 -12.79 16.86
CA GLU A 355 -10.96 -13.64 17.13
C GLU A 355 -12.10 -13.48 16.12
N GLY A 356 -12.12 -12.38 15.37
CA GLY A 356 -13.05 -12.12 14.28
C GLY A 356 -12.54 -12.48 12.90
N ALA A 357 -11.43 -13.25 12.82
CA ALA A 357 -10.78 -13.60 11.57
C ALA A 357 -11.76 -14.20 10.56
N ALA A 358 -11.70 -13.71 9.33
CA ALA A 358 -12.56 -14.20 8.24
C ALA A 358 -12.17 -15.61 7.78
N TYR A 359 -10.93 -16.00 8.05
CA TYR A 359 -10.37 -17.32 7.73
C TYR A 359 -9.53 -17.86 8.86
N ASP A 360 -9.79 -19.10 9.27
CA ASP A 360 -8.93 -19.83 10.19
C ASP A 360 -7.58 -20.13 9.52
N GLY A 361 -6.48 -19.81 10.18
CA GLY A 361 -5.14 -20.22 9.75
C GLY A 361 -4.14 -19.11 9.49
N MET A 362 -4.57 -17.85 9.33
CA MET A 362 -3.64 -16.73 9.25
C MET A 362 -3.01 -16.44 10.62
N GLN A 363 -1.70 -16.29 10.66
CA GLN A 363 -0.92 -16.03 11.86
C GLN A 363 -0.34 -14.62 11.86
N TRP A 364 0.16 -14.14 13.00
CA TRP A 364 0.91 -12.88 13.08
C TRP A 364 2.14 -12.85 12.18
N THR A 365 2.75 -14.00 11.93
CA THR A 365 3.85 -14.15 10.96
C THR A 365 3.42 -13.86 9.54
N ASP A 366 2.20 -14.28 9.13
CA ASP A 366 1.62 -13.94 7.82
C ASP A 366 1.31 -12.45 7.71
N LEU A 367 0.78 -11.84 8.78
CA LEU A 367 0.54 -10.41 8.82
C LEU A 367 1.85 -9.63 8.60
N VAL A 368 2.92 -9.98 9.32
CA VAL A 368 4.24 -9.35 9.16
C VAL A 368 4.78 -9.58 7.75
N ARG A 369 4.59 -10.78 7.19
CA ARG A 369 4.95 -11.05 5.80
C ARG A 369 4.22 -10.10 4.83
N LEU A 370 2.90 -10.00 4.95
CA LEU A 370 2.04 -9.24 4.03
C LEU A 370 2.18 -7.73 4.14
N LEU A 371 2.42 -7.21 5.35
CA LEU A 371 2.42 -5.75 5.61
C LEU A 371 3.83 -5.15 5.78
N ALA A 372 4.89 -5.98 5.82
CA ALA A 372 6.24 -5.47 6.05
C ALA A 372 7.30 -6.18 5.19
N ALA A 373 7.46 -7.49 5.31
CA ALA A 373 8.56 -8.19 4.68
C ALA A 373 8.41 -8.29 3.15
N SER A 374 7.26 -8.75 2.65
CA SER A 374 7.04 -8.90 1.20
C SER A 374 7.09 -7.57 0.45
N PRO A 375 6.44 -6.48 0.88
CA PRO A 375 6.60 -5.19 0.21
C PRO A 375 8.06 -4.70 0.24
N ALA A 376 8.80 -4.93 1.35
CA ALA A 376 10.22 -4.59 1.43
C ALA A 376 11.06 -5.38 0.42
N GLN A 377 10.82 -6.68 0.28
CA GLN A 377 11.53 -7.56 -0.66
C GLN A 377 11.20 -7.20 -2.11
N LEU A 378 9.92 -7.01 -2.43
CA LEU A 378 9.43 -6.68 -3.77
C LEU A 378 10.01 -5.37 -4.30
N TYR A 379 10.17 -4.40 -3.42
CA TYR A 379 10.61 -3.05 -3.79
C TYR A 379 12.05 -2.71 -3.33
N ASN A 380 12.85 -3.75 -3.07
CA ASN A 380 14.28 -3.66 -2.73
C ASN A 380 14.58 -2.71 -1.55
N LEU A 381 13.78 -2.82 -0.50
CA LEU A 381 13.98 -2.15 0.79
C LEU A 381 14.50 -3.12 1.86
N TRP A 382 14.36 -4.44 1.63
CA TRP A 382 14.82 -5.49 2.54
C TRP A 382 16.35 -5.66 2.49
N PRO A 383 17.03 -5.93 3.64
CA PRO A 383 16.51 -6.04 5.01
C PRO A 383 16.54 -4.71 5.77
N ARG A 384 16.84 -3.61 5.10
CA ARG A 384 16.89 -2.28 5.73
C ARG A 384 15.55 -1.93 6.39
N LYS A 385 14.45 -2.19 5.69
CA LYS A 385 13.06 -2.02 6.12
C LYS A 385 12.33 -3.35 6.15
N GLY A 386 11.22 -3.43 6.87
CA GLY A 386 10.35 -4.62 6.92
C GLY A 386 10.91 -5.80 7.71
N ALA A 387 12.02 -5.62 8.42
CA ALA A 387 12.71 -6.66 9.16
C ALA A 387 13.02 -6.25 10.61
N LEU A 388 12.92 -7.20 11.52
CA LEU A 388 13.49 -7.10 12.86
C LEU A 388 14.77 -7.93 12.89
N LEU A 389 15.88 -7.34 12.42
CA LEU A 389 17.19 -7.98 12.36
C LEU A 389 18.28 -7.00 12.83
N PRO A 390 19.38 -7.49 13.45
CA PRO A 390 20.53 -6.63 13.71
C PRO A 390 21.04 -5.98 12.41
N GLY A 391 21.16 -4.65 12.43
CA GLY A 391 21.56 -3.84 11.26
C GLY A 391 20.40 -3.25 10.47
N SER A 392 19.17 -3.73 10.62
CA SER A 392 17.97 -3.09 10.03
C SER A 392 17.70 -1.75 10.70
N ASP A 393 17.05 -0.86 9.97
CA ASP A 393 16.50 0.36 10.56
C ASP A 393 15.54 -0.02 11.70
N ALA A 394 15.60 0.70 12.82
CA ALA A 394 14.74 0.44 13.97
C ALA A 394 13.33 1.03 13.73
N ASP A 395 12.64 0.46 12.73
CA ASP A 395 11.24 0.71 12.43
C ASP A 395 10.42 -0.36 13.13
N ILE A 396 9.72 0.03 14.19
CA ILE A 396 9.09 -0.91 15.13
C ILE A 396 7.71 -0.40 15.52
N VAL A 397 6.75 -1.32 15.54
CA VAL A 397 5.42 -1.09 16.10
C VAL A 397 5.25 -1.93 17.36
N LEU A 398 4.90 -1.29 18.47
CA LEU A 398 4.38 -1.96 19.66
C LEU A 398 2.86 -2.02 19.54
N TYR A 399 2.33 -3.23 19.47
CA TYR A 399 0.91 -3.48 19.24
C TYR A 399 0.31 -4.25 20.42
N ASP A 400 -0.77 -3.69 21.00
CA ASP A 400 -1.57 -4.38 22.02
C ASP A 400 -2.72 -5.12 21.31
N PRO A 401 -2.74 -6.45 21.25
CA PRO A 401 -3.77 -7.21 20.53
C PRO A 401 -5.09 -7.36 21.28
N THR A 402 -5.20 -6.84 22.50
CA THR A 402 -6.31 -7.18 23.40
C THR A 402 -7.50 -6.22 23.38
N PRO A 403 -7.35 -4.88 23.31
CA PRO A 403 -8.48 -3.97 23.39
C PRO A 403 -9.35 -4.05 22.13
N THR A 404 -10.64 -3.79 22.29
CA THR A 404 -11.58 -3.68 21.17
C THR A 404 -12.10 -2.27 21.06
N ASP A 405 -12.26 -1.80 19.83
CA ASP A 405 -12.76 -0.47 19.55
C ASP A 405 -13.65 -0.46 18.30
N THR A 406 -14.28 0.66 18.02
CA THR A 406 -15.06 0.88 16.79
C THR A 406 -14.43 1.99 16.00
N LEU A 407 -14.18 1.75 14.72
CA LEU A 407 -13.66 2.77 13.81
C LEU A 407 -14.72 3.82 13.54
N THR A 408 -14.36 5.07 13.73
CA THR A 408 -15.19 6.23 13.35
C THR A 408 -14.31 7.32 12.76
N ALA A 409 -14.85 8.09 11.82
CA ALA A 409 -14.10 9.20 11.20
C ALA A 409 -13.59 10.22 12.24
N GLU A 410 -14.34 10.44 13.33
CA GLU A 410 -13.94 11.38 14.41
C GLU A 410 -12.68 10.99 15.15
N ARG A 411 -12.33 9.70 15.13
CA ARG A 411 -11.17 9.13 15.82
C ARG A 411 -9.94 8.97 14.92
N LEU A 412 -10.14 9.09 13.61
CA LEU A 412 -9.09 9.00 12.62
C LEU A 412 -8.54 10.39 12.25
N HIS A 413 -7.31 10.44 11.80
CA HIS A 413 -6.54 11.68 11.62
C HIS A 413 -6.38 12.11 10.16
N SER A 414 -6.93 11.32 9.21
CA SER A 414 -6.95 11.71 7.79
C SER A 414 -7.83 12.96 7.57
N ALA A 415 -7.40 13.82 6.64
CA ALA A 415 -8.14 15.03 6.27
C ALA A 415 -9.43 14.77 5.47
N ALA A 416 -9.70 13.52 5.08
CA ALA A 416 -10.91 13.15 4.33
C ALA A 416 -12.22 13.49 5.05
N GLY A 417 -12.23 13.40 6.40
CA GLY A 417 -13.42 13.64 7.22
C GLY A 417 -14.46 12.52 7.15
N TYR A 418 -14.12 11.38 6.56
CA TYR A 418 -14.89 10.14 6.57
C TYR A 418 -13.95 8.93 6.51
N THR A 419 -14.49 7.74 6.79
CA THR A 419 -13.80 6.47 6.54
C THR A 419 -14.74 5.47 5.88
N PRO A 420 -14.27 4.64 4.92
CA PRO A 420 -15.10 3.56 4.37
C PRO A 420 -15.39 2.45 5.39
N TYR A 421 -14.68 2.44 6.52
CA TYR A 421 -14.76 1.43 7.56
C TYR A 421 -15.57 1.89 8.78
N GLU A 422 -16.40 2.93 8.62
CA GLU A 422 -17.25 3.48 9.67
C GLU A 422 -18.08 2.41 10.37
N GLY A 423 -17.99 2.35 11.70
CA GLY A 423 -18.73 1.38 12.51
C GLY A 423 -18.14 -0.03 12.57
N LEU A 424 -17.05 -0.33 11.84
CA LEU A 424 -16.39 -1.62 11.97
C LEU A 424 -15.67 -1.73 13.32
N ARG A 425 -15.83 -2.90 13.97
CA ARG A 425 -15.09 -3.22 15.18
C ARG A 425 -13.67 -3.62 14.81
N VAL A 426 -12.71 -3.14 15.57
CA VAL A 426 -11.30 -3.56 15.50
C VAL A 426 -10.85 -4.11 16.85
N GLN A 427 -9.95 -5.09 16.80
CA GLN A 427 -9.29 -5.68 17.96
C GLN A 427 -7.81 -5.34 17.91
N GLY A 428 -7.33 -4.84 19.02
CA GLY A 428 -5.96 -4.36 19.19
C GLY A 428 -5.81 -2.88 18.81
N ARG A 429 -4.63 -2.36 19.16
CA ARG A 429 -4.26 -0.97 18.87
C ARG A 429 -2.74 -0.81 18.77
N VAL A 430 -2.31 0.17 18.02
CA VAL A 430 -0.93 0.66 18.04
C VAL A 430 -0.68 1.40 19.34
N VAL A 431 0.31 0.96 20.12
CA VAL A 431 0.74 1.62 21.36
C VAL A 431 1.87 2.58 21.06
N SER A 432 2.85 2.15 20.27
CA SER A 432 3.97 3.00 19.89
C SER A 432 4.46 2.67 18.49
N THR A 433 4.90 3.68 17.77
CA THR A 433 5.53 3.57 16.45
C THR A 433 6.88 4.24 16.50
N LEU A 434 7.94 3.48 16.21
CA LEU A 434 9.29 3.99 16.05
C LEU A 434 9.66 3.93 14.57
N ARG A 435 10.27 5.00 14.08
CA ARG A 435 10.91 5.07 12.77
C ARG A 435 12.39 5.40 12.99
N ARG A 436 13.27 4.53 12.54
CA ARG A 436 14.72 4.65 12.72
C ARG A 436 15.10 5.04 14.17
N GLY A 437 14.56 4.28 15.15
CA GLY A 437 14.82 4.48 16.57
C GLY A 437 14.28 5.79 17.18
N THR A 438 13.43 6.51 16.47
CA THR A 438 12.75 7.71 16.95
C THR A 438 11.26 7.42 17.10
N PHE A 439 10.70 7.71 18.26
CA PHE A 439 9.25 7.60 18.46
C PHE A 439 8.54 8.64 17.60
N LEU A 440 7.64 8.17 16.77
CA LEU A 440 6.62 8.98 16.11
C LEU A 440 5.32 8.96 16.92
N VAL A 441 4.99 7.78 17.48
CA VAL A 441 3.87 7.59 18.39
C VAL A 441 4.39 6.96 19.67
N ARG A 442 3.95 7.45 20.82
CA ARG A 442 4.25 6.86 22.14
C ARG A 442 3.00 6.88 22.98
N ASP A 443 2.65 5.75 23.56
CA ASP A 443 1.45 5.57 24.39
C ASP A 443 0.15 6.00 23.68
N GLY A 444 0.07 5.79 22.36
CA GLY A 444 -1.07 6.17 21.52
C GLY A 444 -1.10 7.62 21.05
N GLU A 445 -0.15 8.44 21.49
CA GLU A 445 -0.09 9.87 21.15
C GLU A 445 1.03 10.17 20.14
N PHE A 446 0.76 11.03 19.17
CA PHE A 446 1.77 11.46 18.22
C PHE A 446 2.79 12.39 18.88
N VAL A 447 4.08 12.03 18.82
CA VAL A 447 5.21 12.77 19.42
C VAL A 447 6.33 13.07 18.39
N GLY A 448 6.07 12.81 17.12
CA GLY A 448 7.06 12.85 16.04
C GLY A 448 7.37 14.24 15.47
N GLU A 449 6.91 15.33 16.10
CA GLU A 449 7.14 16.69 15.60
C GLU A 449 8.64 17.00 15.38
N GLY A 450 8.93 17.62 14.23
CA GLY A 450 10.30 18.03 13.89
C GLY A 450 11.25 16.89 13.48
N ASN A 451 10.75 15.66 13.30
CA ASN A 451 11.52 14.52 12.85
C ASN A 451 11.10 14.13 11.43
N PRO A 452 11.69 14.70 10.37
CA PRO A 452 11.29 14.41 9.00
C PRO A 452 11.69 12.98 8.59
N GLY A 453 10.86 12.36 7.75
CA GLY A 453 11.18 11.16 7.01
C GLY A 453 12.27 11.41 5.96
N VAL A 454 12.74 10.36 5.34
CA VAL A 454 13.74 10.44 4.27
C VAL A 454 13.29 9.70 3.03
N TYR A 455 13.72 10.20 1.87
CA TYR A 455 13.59 9.49 0.63
C TYR A 455 14.49 8.25 0.62
N LEU A 456 13.89 7.10 0.42
CA LEU A 456 14.58 5.81 0.34
C LEU A 456 14.92 5.51 -1.13
N ARG A 457 16.15 5.79 -1.53
CA ARG A 457 16.66 5.38 -2.84
C ARG A 457 16.76 3.86 -2.88
N ARG A 458 16.34 3.26 -3.98
CA ARG A 458 16.33 1.81 -4.21
C ARG A 458 17.19 1.48 -5.43
N GLU A 459 17.88 0.35 -5.34
CA GLU A 459 18.69 -0.20 -6.44
C GLU A 459 17.83 -1.10 -7.34
N PRO A 460 18.24 -1.37 -8.58
CA PRO A 460 17.60 -2.36 -9.44
C PRO A 460 17.53 -3.74 -8.77
N LEU A 461 16.48 -4.49 -9.09
CA LEU A 461 16.26 -5.85 -8.57
C LEU A 461 16.12 -6.81 -9.75
N PHE A 462 17.06 -7.72 -9.88
CA PHE A 462 17.02 -8.76 -10.90
C PHE A 462 16.56 -10.07 -10.27
N TRP A 463 15.40 -10.53 -10.69
CA TRP A 463 14.83 -11.79 -10.25
C TRP A 463 15.49 -12.95 -11.02
N THR A 464 16.05 -13.94 -10.30
CA THR A 464 16.70 -15.13 -10.84
C THR A 464 15.78 -16.34 -10.88
#